data_415a85ab29cf93c062e9e106e47ef67c
#
_entry.id   415a85ab29cf93c062e9e106e47ef67c
#
_cell.length_a   1.000
_cell.length_b   1.000
_cell.length_c   1.000
_cell.angle_alpha   90.00
_cell.angle_beta   90.00
_cell.angle_gamma   90.00
#
_symmetry.space_group_name_H-M   'P 1'
#
loop_
_entity.id
_entity.type
_entity.pdbx_description
1 polymer ?
#
loop_
_entity_poly.entity_id
_entity_poly.type
_entity_poly.pdbx_seq_one_letter_code
_entity_poly.pdbx_strand_id
1 'polypeptide(L)'
;MSEPAALFRRLTLGVYVVGVARGAARDAFTAAWVTQVSFDPLLLVVSINPSNASYELLEGGGFAVSVLQQGQLELARRFGTRSGRDEDKLAGIGWRPGRTGAPILDGALAYFDCQLAGRLPAGDHELVLGRVIDGRILDRAARPLTYADTGDMDGSAALYP
;
A
#
# COMPACT_ATOMS: atom_id res chain seq x y z
N MET A 1 -14.97 -7.61 18.97
CA MET A 1 -13.96 -8.14 18.03
C MET A 1 -14.03 -9.65 18.12
N SER A 2 -14.20 -10.34 16.99
CA SER A 2 -14.20 -11.80 16.95
C SER A 2 -12.81 -12.36 17.32
N GLU A 3 -12.77 -13.64 17.71
CA GLU A 3 -11.51 -14.30 18.05
C GLU A 3 -10.53 -14.34 16.86
N PRO A 4 -10.97 -14.67 15.60
CA PRO A 4 -10.10 -14.56 14.44
C PRO A 4 -9.52 -13.15 14.22
N ALA A 5 -10.32 -12.11 14.36
CA ALA A 5 -9.83 -10.74 14.24
C ALA A 5 -8.74 -10.43 15.28
N ALA A 6 -8.96 -10.84 16.53
CA ALA A 6 -7.97 -10.66 17.60
C ALA A 6 -6.68 -11.44 17.33
N LEU A 7 -6.79 -12.65 16.78
CA LEU A 7 -5.66 -13.49 16.42
C LEU A 7 -4.81 -12.86 15.30
N PHE A 8 -5.43 -12.44 14.21
CA PHE A 8 -4.70 -11.83 13.08
C PHE A 8 -4.05 -10.49 13.45
N ARG A 9 -4.57 -9.77 14.42
CA ARG A 9 -3.92 -8.56 14.97
C ARG A 9 -2.60 -8.84 15.71
N ARG A 10 -2.26 -10.09 15.99
CA ARG A 10 -0.97 -10.47 16.57
C ARG A 10 0.17 -10.47 15.55
N LEU A 11 -0.15 -10.48 14.26
CA LEU A 11 0.86 -10.33 13.23
C LEU A 11 1.40 -8.88 13.26
N THR A 12 2.72 -8.75 13.24
CA THR A 12 3.36 -7.43 13.13
C THR A 12 3.35 -6.98 11.69
N LEU A 13 2.54 -5.96 11.39
CA LEU A 13 2.39 -5.40 10.06
C LEU A 13 2.74 -3.91 10.08
N GLY A 14 3.39 -3.44 9.03
CA GLY A 14 3.55 -2.03 8.76
C GLY A 14 2.30 -1.43 8.13
N VAL A 15 2.35 -0.12 7.86
CA VAL A 15 1.32 0.61 7.12
C VAL A 15 1.98 1.32 5.95
N TYR A 16 1.41 1.14 4.78
CA TYR A 16 1.96 1.58 3.50
C TYR A 16 0.91 2.32 2.69
N VAL A 17 1.35 3.23 1.84
CA VAL A 17 0.51 3.76 0.77
C VAL A 17 1.04 3.21 -0.55
N VAL A 18 0.18 2.49 -1.26
CA VAL A 18 0.49 1.90 -2.55
C VAL A 18 -0.04 2.81 -3.65
N GLY A 19 0.87 3.39 -4.41
CA GLY A 19 0.56 4.23 -5.56
C GLY A 19 0.47 3.40 -6.83
N VAL A 20 -0.47 3.73 -7.69
CA VAL A 20 -0.70 3.09 -8.99
C VAL A 20 -0.95 4.13 -10.07
N ALA A 21 -0.57 3.81 -11.31
CA ALA A 21 -0.75 4.69 -12.44
C ALA A 21 -1.02 3.91 -13.72
N ARG A 22 -1.89 4.46 -14.57
CA ARG A 22 -2.13 3.98 -15.93
C ARG A 22 -2.34 5.16 -16.85
N GLY A 23 -1.36 5.42 -17.73
CA GLY A 23 -1.36 6.65 -18.52
C GLY A 23 -1.33 7.89 -17.62
N ALA A 24 -2.28 8.81 -17.78
CA ALA A 24 -2.43 10.01 -16.96
C ALA A 24 -3.18 9.76 -15.64
N ALA A 25 -3.86 8.63 -15.50
CA ALA A 25 -4.62 8.29 -14.30
C ALA A 25 -3.68 7.88 -13.17
N ARG A 26 -3.97 8.37 -11.97
CA ARG A 26 -3.21 8.12 -10.74
C ARG A 26 -4.16 7.89 -9.59
N ASP A 27 -3.80 6.98 -8.71
CA ASP A 27 -4.47 6.79 -7.43
C ASP A 27 -3.49 6.18 -6.42
N ALA A 28 -3.92 6.09 -5.18
CA ALA A 28 -3.17 5.41 -4.12
C ALA A 28 -4.14 4.90 -3.06
N PHE A 29 -3.74 3.86 -2.35
CA PHE A 29 -4.52 3.27 -1.27
C PHE A 29 -3.62 2.81 -0.13
N THR A 30 -4.16 2.78 1.09
CA THR A 30 -3.46 2.26 2.26
C THR A 30 -3.51 0.73 2.27
N ALA A 31 -2.38 0.11 2.54
CA ALA A 31 -2.23 -1.33 2.65
C ALA A 31 -1.40 -1.70 3.88
N ALA A 32 -1.71 -2.83 4.51
CA ALA A 32 -0.91 -3.43 5.57
C ALA A 32 -0.35 -4.79 5.16
N TRP A 33 -0.92 -5.44 4.17
CA TRP A 33 -0.47 -6.76 3.71
C TRP A 33 0.54 -6.63 2.60
N VAL A 34 1.76 -6.26 3.00
CA VAL A 34 2.91 -6.06 2.13
C VAL A 34 4.10 -6.77 2.75
N THR A 35 4.82 -7.56 1.98
CA THR A 35 6.06 -8.19 2.45
C THR A 35 7.04 -8.51 1.33
N GLN A 36 8.31 -8.65 1.69
CA GLN A 36 9.33 -9.21 0.81
C GLN A 36 9.10 -10.71 0.66
N VAL A 37 9.24 -11.23 -0.56
CA VAL A 37 9.03 -12.66 -0.86
C VAL A 37 10.18 -13.30 -1.63
N SER A 38 11.16 -12.54 -2.10
CA SER A 38 12.35 -13.07 -2.80
C SER A 38 13.53 -12.12 -2.68
N PHE A 39 14.72 -12.67 -2.65
CA PHE A 39 15.99 -11.92 -2.72
C PHE A 39 16.50 -11.76 -4.15
N ASP A 40 16.33 -12.78 -4.99
CA ASP A 40 16.78 -12.75 -6.38
C ASP A 40 15.80 -13.51 -7.28
N PRO A 41 15.01 -12.79 -8.11
CA PRO A 41 14.92 -11.35 -8.17
C PRO A 41 14.35 -10.75 -6.88
N LEU A 42 14.63 -9.48 -6.60
CA LEU A 42 14.09 -8.78 -5.44
C LEU A 42 12.60 -8.50 -5.65
N LEU A 43 11.75 -9.22 -4.91
CA LEU A 43 10.29 -9.14 -5.05
C LEU A 43 9.61 -8.72 -3.75
N LEU A 44 8.59 -7.88 -3.92
CA LEU A 44 7.55 -7.60 -2.93
C LEU A 44 6.23 -8.20 -3.38
N VAL A 45 5.38 -8.55 -2.40
CA VAL A 45 3.96 -8.85 -2.65
C VAL A 45 3.09 -7.84 -1.91
N VAL A 46 2.01 -7.43 -2.58
CA VAL A 46 0.91 -6.65 -1.99
C VAL A 46 -0.37 -7.45 -2.19
N SER A 47 -1.14 -7.64 -1.13
CA SER A 47 -2.47 -8.22 -1.22
C SER A 47 -3.49 -7.09 -1.41
N ILE A 48 -4.25 -7.12 -2.48
CA ILE A 48 -5.23 -6.09 -2.84
C ILE A 48 -6.60 -6.70 -3.06
N ASN A 49 -7.64 -6.04 -2.55
CA ASN A 49 -9.02 -6.40 -2.88
C ASN A 49 -9.36 -5.87 -4.29
N PRO A 50 -9.82 -6.73 -5.23
CA PRO A 50 -10.18 -6.30 -6.59
C PRO A 50 -11.28 -5.25 -6.66
N SER A 51 -12.08 -5.07 -5.62
CA SER A 51 -13.09 -4.00 -5.55
C SER A 51 -12.50 -2.61 -5.26
N ASN A 52 -11.21 -2.53 -4.90
CA ASN A 52 -10.52 -1.27 -4.69
C ASN A 52 -10.47 -0.47 -6.00
N ALA A 53 -10.77 0.84 -5.93
CA ALA A 53 -10.75 1.73 -7.08
C ALA A 53 -9.40 1.77 -7.81
N SER A 54 -8.30 1.56 -7.08
CA SER A 54 -6.95 1.56 -7.62
C SER A 54 -6.58 0.28 -8.39
N TYR A 55 -7.37 -0.80 -8.23
CA TYR A 55 -7.03 -2.12 -8.77
C TYR A 55 -6.85 -2.11 -10.29
N GLU A 56 -7.73 -1.42 -11.03
CA GLU A 56 -7.65 -1.35 -12.50
C GLU A 56 -6.40 -0.63 -12.99
N LEU A 57 -5.84 0.27 -12.20
CA LEU A 57 -4.63 1.02 -12.56
C LEU A 57 -3.37 0.15 -12.53
N LEU A 58 -3.42 -1.04 -11.92
CA LEU A 58 -2.34 -2.03 -12.00
C LEU A 58 -2.05 -2.48 -13.44
N GLU A 59 -3.02 -2.35 -14.35
CA GLU A 59 -2.82 -2.58 -15.78
C GLU A 59 -1.77 -1.64 -16.41
N GLY A 60 -1.40 -0.57 -15.72
CA GLY A 60 -0.28 0.29 -16.08
C GLY A 60 1.10 -0.37 -15.96
N GLY A 61 1.18 -1.55 -15.33
CA GLY A 61 2.38 -2.40 -15.29
C GLY A 61 3.30 -2.16 -14.10
N GLY A 62 2.89 -1.37 -13.09
CA GLY A 62 3.70 -1.15 -11.90
C GLY A 62 2.93 -0.54 -10.74
N PHE A 63 3.58 -0.50 -9.60
CA PHE A 63 3.09 0.16 -8.38
C PHE A 63 4.27 0.63 -7.52
N ALA A 64 4.02 1.62 -6.69
CA ALA A 64 5.01 2.10 -5.73
C ALA A 64 4.49 1.88 -4.31
N VAL A 65 5.36 1.49 -3.40
CA VAL A 65 5.04 1.31 -1.98
C VAL A 65 5.76 2.38 -1.18
N SER A 66 5.01 3.29 -0.59
CA SER A 66 5.52 4.30 0.33
C SER A 66 5.34 3.80 1.78
N VAL A 67 6.43 3.68 2.52
CA VAL A 67 6.40 3.23 3.92
C VAL A 67 6.04 4.41 4.80
N LEU A 68 4.90 4.34 5.50
CA LEU A 68 4.48 5.39 6.41
C LEU A 68 5.29 5.35 7.71
N GLN A 69 5.55 6.54 8.25
CA GLN A 69 6.22 6.71 9.54
C GLN A 69 5.23 7.03 10.66
N GLN A 70 5.66 6.85 11.90
CA GLN A 70 4.90 7.27 13.06
C GLN A 70 4.53 8.76 12.93
N GLY A 71 3.28 9.10 13.32
CA GLY A 71 2.72 10.43 13.13
C GLY A 71 1.94 10.61 11.84
N GLN A 72 1.94 9.64 10.92
CA GLN A 72 1.21 9.72 9.64
C GLN A 72 -0.12 8.96 9.63
N LEU A 73 -0.78 8.82 10.78
CA LEU A 73 -2.07 8.14 10.90
C LEU A 73 -3.15 8.79 10.00
N GLU A 74 -3.15 10.11 9.87
CA GLU A 74 -4.10 10.81 9.02
C GLU A 74 -3.89 10.54 7.53
N LEU A 75 -2.64 10.35 7.09
CA LEU A 75 -2.36 9.88 5.73
C LEU A 75 -2.88 8.46 5.52
N ALA A 76 -2.65 7.56 6.47
CA ALA A 76 -3.18 6.21 6.43
C ALA A 76 -4.69 6.21 6.32
N ARG A 77 -5.37 7.05 7.11
CA ARG A 77 -6.83 7.23 7.08
C ARG A 77 -7.30 7.74 5.73
N ARG A 78 -6.68 8.80 5.21
CA ARG A 78 -7.05 9.42 3.94
C ARG A 78 -7.03 8.42 2.79
N PHE A 79 -5.94 7.68 2.64
CA PHE A 79 -5.79 6.70 1.57
C PHE A 79 -6.51 5.37 1.83
N GLY A 80 -6.88 5.08 3.08
CA GLY A 80 -7.52 3.83 3.47
C GLY A 80 -9.03 3.87 3.56
N THR A 81 -9.64 5.05 3.75
CA THR A 81 -11.08 5.20 3.97
C THR A 81 -11.81 5.99 2.89
N ARG A 82 -11.08 6.60 1.96
CA ARG A 82 -11.64 7.36 0.82
C ARG A 82 -11.44 6.60 -0.47
N SER A 83 -12.33 6.83 -1.45
CA SER A 83 -12.25 6.20 -2.77
C SER A 83 -11.75 7.19 -3.81
N GLY A 84 -10.83 6.75 -4.67
CA GLY A 84 -10.40 7.50 -5.84
C GLY A 84 -11.50 7.70 -6.90
N ARG A 85 -12.63 6.96 -6.78
CA ARG A 85 -13.81 7.19 -7.62
C ARG A 85 -14.56 8.46 -7.22
N ASP A 86 -14.47 8.87 -5.95
CA ASP A 86 -15.23 10.00 -5.41
C ASP A 86 -14.41 11.29 -5.37
N GLU A 87 -13.08 11.17 -5.21
CA GLU A 87 -12.18 12.30 -5.08
C GLU A 87 -10.76 11.97 -5.52
N ASP A 88 -9.98 13.00 -5.85
CA ASP A 88 -8.53 12.89 -6.01
C ASP A 88 -7.84 12.89 -4.63
N LYS A 89 -7.51 11.72 -4.14
CA LYS A 89 -6.86 11.56 -2.83
C LYS A 89 -5.44 12.11 -2.77
N LEU A 90 -4.79 12.31 -3.92
CA LEU A 90 -3.44 12.88 -4.03
C LEU A 90 -3.44 14.41 -4.00
N ALA A 91 -4.60 15.05 -4.18
CA ALA A 91 -4.70 16.51 -4.16
C ALA A 91 -4.21 17.09 -2.83
N GLY A 92 -3.29 18.06 -2.91
CA GLY A 92 -2.70 18.70 -1.73
C GLY A 92 -1.67 17.85 -0.96
N ILE A 93 -1.35 16.65 -1.45
CA ILE A 93 -0.32 15.78 -0.90
C ILE A 93 0.96 15.93 -1.73
N GLY A 94 2.11 16.08 -1.07
CA GLY A 94 3.41 16.03 -1.73
C GLY A 94 3.72 14.62 -2.24
N TRP A 95 3.83 14.46 -3.56
CA TRP A 95 4.19 13.20 -4.18
C TRP A 95 4.95 13.45 -5.50
N ARG A 96 5.64 12.43 -5.96
CA ARG A 96 6.29 12.43 -7.27
C ARG A 96 6.08 11.09 -7.96
N PRO A 97 6.13 11.03 -9.31
CA PRO A 97 6.09 9.75 -10.01
C PRO A 97 7.40 9.00 -9.80
N GLY A 98 7.30 7.69 -9.57
CA GLY A 98 8.43 6.78 -9.67
C GLY A 98 8.83 6.50 -11.13
N ARG A 99 9.77 5.60 -11.33
CA ARG A 99 10.18 5.14 -12.68
C ARG A 99 9.04 4.43 -13.41
N THR A 100 8.13 3.78 -12.65
CA THR A 100 6.90 3.18 -13.21
C THR A 100 5.81 4.21 -13.49
N GLY A 101 5.97 5.44 -13.03
CA GLY A 101 4.94 6.48 -13.05
C GLY A 101 4.00 6.45 -11.85
N ALA A 102 4.06 5.41 -11.02
CA ALA A 102 3.24 5.30 -9.82
C ALA A 102 3.60 6.38 -8.78
N PRO A 103 2.62 6.96 -8.07
CA PRO A 103 2.87 7.97 -7.05
C PRO A 103 3.69 7.45 -5.87
N ILE A 104 4.73 8.20 -5.51
CA ILE A 104 5.55 8.00 -4.31
C ILE A 104 5.34 9.21 -3.41
N LEU A 105 4.99 9.00 -2.14
CA LEU A 105 4.78 10.09 -1.18
C LEU A 105 6.10 10.69 -0.72
N ASP A 106 6.24 12.02 -0.83
CA ASP A 106 7.47 12.73 -0.44
C ASP A 106 7.76 12.63 1.06
N GLY A 107 6.71 12.57 1.88
CA GLY A 107 6.83 12.45 3.34
C GLY A 107 6.99 11.02 3.87
N ALA A 108 7.13 10.02 3.03
CA ALA A 108 7.32 8.64 3.46
C ALA A 108 8.70 8.43 4.11
N LEU A 109 8.81 7.42 4.97
CA LEU A 109 10.08 6.99 5.55
C LEU A 109 11.00 6.38 4.48
N ALA A 110 10.43 5.60 3.57
CA ALA A 110 11.11 4.92 2.48
C ALA A 110 10.11 4.60 1.38
N TYR A 111 10.61 4.23 0.21
CA TYR A 111 9.76 3.74 -0.86
C TYR A 111 10.40 2.59 -1.64
N PHE A 112 9.55 1.83 -2.29
CA PHE A 112 9.90 0.83 -3.31
C PHE A 112 9.09 1.14 -4.56
N ASP A 113 9.74 1.20 -5.70
CA ASP A 113 9.08 1.32 -7.01
C ASP A 113 9.20 -0.02 -7.73
N CYS A 114 8.06 -0.60 -8.10
CA CYS A 114 7.97 -1.99 -8.51
C CYS A 114 7.33 -2.15 -9.88
N GLN A 115 8.00 -2.88 -10.75
CA GLN A 115 7.39 -3.38 -11.98
C GLN A 115 6.55 -4.62 -11.67
N LEU A 116 5.33 -4.68 -12.21
CA LEU A 116 4.45 -5.83 -12.06
C LEU A 116 5.13 -7.11 -12.57
N ALA A 117 5.22 -8.13 -11.73
CA ALA A 117 5.91 -9.37 -12.02
C ALA A 117 4.99 -10.61 -12.03
N GLY A 118 3.80 -10.51 -11.45
CA GLY A 118 2.84 -11.60 -11.42
C GLY A 118 1.64 -11.28 -10.55
N ARG A 119 0.61 -12.09 -10.69
CA ARG A 119 -0.66 -11.97 -9.94
C ARG A 119 -1.19 -13.36 -9.62
N LEU A 120 -1.75 -13.53 -8.41
CA LEU A 120 -2.28 -14.80 -7.92
C LEU A 120 -3.57 -14.55 -7.13
N PRO A 121 -4.71 -15.16 -7.50
CA PRO A 121 -5.92 -15.12 -6.69
C PRO A 121 -5.69 -15.69 -5.29
N ALA A 122 -6.22 -15.04 -4.26
CA ALA A 122 -6.09 -15.42 -2.85
C ALA A 122 -7.39 -15.10 -2.08
N GLY A 123 -8.40 -15.96 -2.21
CA GLY A 123 -9.71 -15.73 -1.60
C GLY A 123 -10.42 -14.52 -2.20
N ASP A 124 -10.80 -13.56 -1.38
CA ASP A 124 -11.42 -12.29 -1.77
C ASP A 124 -10.39 -11.20 -2.17
N HIS A 125 -9.11 -11.54 -2.14
CA HIS A 125 -8.00 -10.69 -2.54
C HIS A 125 -7.21 -11.30 -3.72
N GLU A 126 -6.30 -10.49 -4.23
CA GLU A 126 -5.29 -10.90 -5.20
C GLU A 126 -3.90 -10.55 -4.67
N LEU A 127 -2.97 -11.50 -4.73
CA LEU A 127 -1.57 -11.23 -4.46
C LEU A 127 -0.91 -10.68 -5.71
N VAL A 128 -0.35 -9.49 -5.60
CA VAL A 128 0.30 -8.80 -6.71
C VAL A 128 1.80 -8.74 -6.43
N LEU A 129 2.57 -9.41 -7.28
CA LEU A 129 4.02 -9.43 -7.18
C LEU A 129 4.63 -8.25 -7.93
N GLY A 130 5.52 -7.54 -7.26
CA GLY A 130 6.30 -6.47 -7.84
C GLY A 130 7.78 -6.75 -7.77
N ARG A 131 8.47 -6.65 -8.90
CA ARG A 131 9.93 -6.64 -8.94
C ARG A 131 10.40 -5.23 -8.60
N VAL A 132 11.18 -5.10 -7.55
CA VAL A 132 11.74 -3.81 -7.13
C VAL A 132 12.76 -3.34 -8.16
N ILE A 133 12.49 -2.20 -8.79
CA ILE A 133 13.37 -1.57 -9.79
C ILE A 133 14.01 -0.28 -9.29
N ASP A 134 13.48 0.31 -8.23
CA ASP A 134 14.05 1.45 -7.53
C ASP A 134 13.56 1.49 -6.08
N GLY A 135 14.29 2.14 -5.20
CA GLY A 135 13.90 2.32 -3.81
C GLY A 135 14.92 3.15 -3.05
N ARG A 136 14.44 3.82 -2.01
CA ARG A 136 15.29 4.67 -1.18
C ARG A 136 14.73 4.82 0.23
N ILE A 137 15.60 4.90 1.21
CA ILE A 137 15.27 5.40 2.55
C ILE A 137 15.32 6.92 2.49
N LEU A 138 14.21 7.59 2.82
CA LEU A 138 14.06 9.04 2.79
C LEU A 138 14.36 9.67 4.16
N ASP A 139 13.99 8.97 5.25
CA ASP A 139 14.25 9.40 6.62
C ASP A 139 14.78 8.23 7.46
N ARG A 140 16.08 8.25 7.76
CA ARG A 140 16.75 7.18 8.52
C ARG A 140 16.43 7.21 10.01
N ALA A 141 15.97 8.34 10.53
CA ALA A 141 15.63 8.49 11.94
C ALA A 141 14.17 8.12 12.24
N ALA A 142 13.32 8.12 11.23
CA ALA A 142 11.90 7.82 11.37
C ALA A 142 11.67 6.34 11.71
N ARG A 143 10.58 6.08 12.43
CA ARG A 143 10.11 4.73 12.74
C ARG A 143 8.87 4.41 11.92
N PRO A 144 8.73 3.18 11.41
CA PRO A 144 7.54 2.77 10.68
C PRO A 144 6.28 2.87 11.54
N LEU A 145 5.18 3.31 10.91
CA LEU A 145 3.84 3.19 11.48
C LEU A 145 3.44 1.71 11.43
N THR A 146 2.91 1.18 12.53
CA THR A 146 2.41 -0.20 12.57
C THR A 146 0.91 -0.26 12.38
N TYR A 147 0.42 -1.38 11.84
CA TYR A 147 -1.03 -1.59 11.69
C TYR A 147 -1.74 -1.58 13.05
N ALA A 148 -1.09 -2.07 14.11
CA ALA A 148 -1.62 -2.01 15.47
C ALA A 148 -1.90 -0.56 15.94
N ASP A 149 -1.10 0.43 15.49
CA ASP A 149 -1.28 1.84 15.83
C ASP A 149 -2.54 2.45 15.18
N THR A 150 -3.10 1.83 14.15
CA THR A 150 -4.29 2.33 13.45
C THR A 150 -5.60 1.99 14.15
N GLY A 151 -5.58 1.09 15.14
CA GLY A 151 -6.79 0.56 15.76
C GLY A 151 -7.64 -0.20 14.73
N ASP A 152 -8.94 0.08 14.69
CA ASP A 152 -9.87 -0.44 13.68
C ASP A 152 -10.32 0.66 12.70
N MET A 153 -9.36 1.46 12.24
CA MET A 153 -9.60 2.62 11.38
C MET A 153 -10.31 2.25 10.08
N ASP A 154 -9.97 1.09 9.53
CA ASP A 154 -10.52 0.56 8.28
C ASP A 154 -11.79 -0.28 8.46
N GLY A 155 -12.24 -0.51 9.71
CA GLY A 155 -13.40 -1.33 10.01
C GLY A 155 -13.23 -2.81 9.72
N SER A 156 -12.01 -3.27 9.48
CA SER A 156 -11.72 -4.65 9.06
C SER A 156 -12.09 -5.70 10.10
N ALA A 157 -12.19 -5.33 11.39
CA ALA A 157 -12.60 -6.25 12.44
C ALA A 157 -14.00 -6.86 12.19
N ALA A 158 -14.87 -6.16 11.46
CA ALA A 158 -16.20 -6.63 11.12
C ALA A 158 -16.23 -7.61 9.93
N LEU A 159 -15.13 -7.77 9.22
CA LEU A 159 -15.03 -8.65 8.04
C LEU A 159 -14.72 -10.11 8.42
N TYR A 160 -14.25 -10.34 9.64
CA TYR A 160 -13.94 -11.69 10.10
C TYR A 160 -15.22 -12.44 10.50
N PRO A 161 -15.28 -13.77 10.25
CA PRO A 161 -16.42 -14.60 10.60
C PRO A 161 -16.64 -14.72 12.11
#